data_29df840c283b3deb74571cb4fc98c3f2
#
_entry.id   29df840c283b3deb74571cb4fc98c3f2
#
_cell.length_a   1.000
_cell.length_b   1.000
_cell.length_c   1.000
_cell.angle_alpha   90.00
_cell.angle_beta   90.00
_cell.angle_gamma   90.00
#
_symmetry.space_group_name_H-M   'P 1'
#
loop_
_entity.id
_entity.type
_entity.pdbx_description
1 polymer ?
#
loop_
_entity_poly.entity_id
_entity_poly.type
_entity_poly.pdbx_seq_one_letter_code
_entity_poly.pdbx_strand_id
1 'polypeptide(L)'
;MGSTVTVNSPNTIVHAGSVGQSPVFPDVCKTPAPPAPPIPIPYPNLARSSDAADTANTVEADGNKIMLKKSTFSTSTGDEAGSIGGVVSNCTKGKAQFIAYSFDVKAEGQNVPRNFDMMKQNGSGSYNAVG
;
A
#
# COMPACT_ATOMS: atom_id res chain seq x y z
N MET A 1 -11.70 10.07 -9.80
CA MET A 1 -10.91 10.64 -10.90
C MET A 1 -9.48 10.18 -10.82
N GLY A 2 -8.94 9.60 -11.85
CA GLY A 2 -7.57 9.13 -11.87
C GLY A 2 -6.55 10.23 -12.13
N SER A 3 -5.29 9.85 -12.23
CA SER A 3 -4.20 10.75 -12.59
C SER A 3 -4.17 10.98 -14.11
N THR A 4 -3.79 12.20 -14.52
CA THR A 4 -3.62 12.55 -15.93
C THR A 4 -2.16 12.43 -16.39
N VAL A 5 -1.22 12.24 -15.46
CA VAL A 5 0.20 12.15 -15.75
C VAL A 5 0.61 10.68 -15.87
N THR A 6 1.30 10.32 -16.95
CA THR A 6 1.71 8.94 -17.18
C THR A 6 3.21 8.75 -16.92
N VAL A 7 3.57 7.52 -16.54
CA VAL A 7 4.95 7.07 -16.36
C VAL A 7 5.07 5.75 -17.13
N ASN A 8 5.96 5.70 -18.11
CA ASN A 8 6.08 4.54 -18.99
C ASN A 8 4.72 4.13 -19.57
N SER A 9 4.02 5.07 -20.20
CA SER A 9 2.67 4.89 -20.74
C SER A 9 2.30 3.44 -21.08
N PRO A 10 1.10 2.96 -20.74
CA PRO A 10 -0.10 3.72 -20.35
C PRO A 10 -0.26 3.92 -18.84
N ASN A 11 0.68 3.47 -18.02
CA ASN A 11 0.53 3.53 -16.57
C ASN A 11 0.57 4.98 -16.08
N THR A 12 -0.26 5.31 -15.12
CA THR A 12 -0.34 6.66 -14.56
C THR A 12 0.45 6.76 -13.27
N ILE A 13 0.89 7.97 -12.96
CA ILE A 13 1.58 8.28 -11.70
C ILE A 13 0.60 8.17 -10.54
N VAL A 14 1.12 7.87 -9.34
CA VAL A 14 0.29 7.70 -8.14
C VAL A 14 0.46 8.90 -7.22
N HIS A 15 -0.67 9.46 -6.78
CA HIS A 15 -0.72 10.53 -5.77
C HIS A 15 -2.05 10.41 -5.01
N ALA A 16 -2.24 11.25 -3.99
CA ALA A 16 -3.45 11.17 -3.15
C ALA A 16 -4.75 11.32 -3.95
N GLY A 17 -4.73 12.11 -5.02
CA GLY A 17 -5.90 12.34 -5.88
C GLY A 17 -6.11 11.31 -6.97
N SER A 18 -5.29 10.27 -7.05
CA SER A 18 -5.41 9.24 -8.10
C SER A 18 -6.65 8.35 -7.96
N VAL A 19 -7.29 8.36 -6.78
CA VAL A 19 -8.46 7.50 -6.48
C VAL A 19 -8.09 6.02 -6.67
N GLY A 20 -6.84 5.66 -6.37
CA GLY A 20 -6.34 4.31 -6.50
C GLY A 20 -6.67 3.45 -5.29
N GLN A 21 -6.81 2.17 -5.52
CA GLN A 21 -7.04 1.18 -4.47
C GLN A 21 -6.17 -0.05 -4.74
N SER A 22 -5.65 -0.64 -3.66
CA SER A 22 -4.85 -1.85 -3.75
C SER A 22 -5.47 -2.92 -2.85
N PRO A 23 -6.33 -3.79 -3.39
CA PRO A 23 -6.87 -4.91 -2.62
C PRO A 23 -5.89 -6.07 -2.62
N VAL A 24 -5.76 -6.74 -1.48
CA VAL A 24 -5.02 -7.99 -1.40
C VAL A 24 -5.83 -9.06 -0.67
N PHE A 25 -5.56 -10.31 -1.01
CA PHE A 25 -6.08 -11.49 -0.33
C PHE A 25 -5.16 -12.67 -0.67
N PRO A 26 -4.72 -13.45 0.32
CA PRO A 26 -5.08 -13.38 1.74
C PRO A 26 -4.13 -12.47 2.54
N ASP A 27 -4.68 -11.76 3.51
CA ASP A 27 -3.95 -11.11 4.58
C ASP A 27 -4.22 -11.94 5.84
N VAL A 28 -3.35 -12.88 6.15
CA VAL A 28 -3.59 -13.86 7.22
C VAL A 28 -3.26 -13.24 8.57
N CYS A 29 -4.28 -13.09 9.41
CA CYS A 29 -4.15 -12.48 10.73
C CYS A 29 -4.62 -13.43 11.83
N LYS A 30 -3.94 -13.37 12.96
CA LYS A 30 -4.27 -14.15 14.15
C LYS A 30 -5.54 -13.60 14.77
N THR A 31 -6.55 -14.46 14.93
CA THR A 31 -7.87 -14.08 15.38
C THR A 31 -8.14 -14.68 16.74
N PRO A 32 -8.64 -13.92 17.74
CA PRO A 32 -9.00 -14.47 19.04
C PRO A 32 -10.08 -15.54 18.91
N ALA A 33 -9.88 -16.67 19.59
CA ALA A 33 -10.82 -17.80 19.58
C ALA A 33 -10.85 -18.49 20.95
N PRO A 34 -11.13 -17.74 22.05
CA PRO A 34 -11.08 -18.33 23.40
C PRO A 34 -12.10 -19.45 23.55
N PRO A 35 -11.78 -20.52 24.32
CA PRO A 35 -10.57 -20.72 25.08
C PRO A 35 -9.39 -21.28 24.27
N ALA A 36 -9.55 -21.46 22.95
CA ALA A 36 -8.49 -21.96 22.09
C ALA A 36 -7.41 -20.89 21.86
N PRO A 37 -6.19 -21.29 21.43
CA PRO A 37 -5.19 -20.34 20.97
C PRO A 37 -5.68 -19.53 19.76
N PRO A 38 -5.07 -18.37 19.49
CA PRO A 38 -5.45 -17.59 18.30
C PRO A 38 -5.34 -18.39 17.01
N ILE A 39 -6.30 -18.19 16.11
CA ILE A 39 -6.40 -18.92 14.85
C ILE A 39 -5.99 -18.01 13.70
N PRO A 40 -5.08 -18.43 12.80
CA PRO A 40 -4.79 -17.67 11.60
C PRO A 40 -5.96 -17.79 10.61
N ILE A 41 -6.53 -16.65 10.24
CA ILE A 41 -7.65 -16.56 9.31
C ILE A 41 -7.27 -15.61 8.17
N PRO A 42 -7.56 -16.00 6.90
CA PRO A 42 -7.30 -15.09 5.77
C PRO A 42 -8.38 -14.01 5.68
N TYR A 43 -7.93 -12.77 5.52
CA TYR A 43 -8.81 -11.61 5.35
C TYR A 43 -8.48 -10.88 4.06
N PRO A 44 -9.45 -10.21 3.44
CA PRO A 44 -9.13 -9.19 2.45
C PRO A 44 -8.57 -7.94 3.14
N ASN A 45 -7.72 -7.21 2.46
CA ASN A 45 -7.20 -5.94 2.96
C ASN A 45 -7.13 -4.95 1.80
N LEU A 46 -7.42 -3.68 2.07
CA LEU A 46 -7.50 -2.64 1.05
C LEU A 46 -6.72 -1.41 1.49
N ALA A 47 -5.79 -0.99 0.67
CA ALA A 47 -5.08 0.29 0.83
C ALA A 47 -5.53 1.27 -0.25
N ARG A 48 -5.59 2.56 0.09
CA ARG A 48 -6.08 3.61 -0.80
C ARG A 48 -5.04 4.69 -1.01
N SER A 49 -4.98 5.22 -2.21
CA SER A 49 -4.04 6.31 -2.54
C SER A 49 -4.32 7.59 -1.77
N SER A 50 -5.55 7.81 -1.31
CA SER A 50 -5.88 8.97 -0.47
C SER A 50 -5.12 9.00 0.86
N ASP A 51 -4.55 7.87 1.27
CA ASP A 51 -3.74 7.75 2.48
C ASP A 51 -2.25 7.89 2.20
N ALA A 52 -1.84 8.43 1.06
CA ALA A 52 -0.45 8.58 0.68
C ALA A 52 0.34 9.41 1.69
N ALA A 53 1.52 8.93 2.07
CA ALA A 53 2.40 9.54 3.05
C ALA A 53 3.86 9.45 2.58
N ASP A 54 4.72 10.32 3.12
CA ASP A 54 6.14 10.41 2.75
C ASP A 54 6.33 10.62 1.25
N THR A 55 5.46 11.43 0.67
CA THR A 55 5.46 11.74 -0.75
C THR A 55 6.59 12.69 -1.14
N ALA A 56 6.73 12.99 -2.43
CA ALA A 56 7.73 13.92 -2.92
C ALA A 56 7.56 15.30 -2.30
N ASN A 57 8.67 16.02 -2.09
CA ASN A 57 8.63 17.36 -1.52
C ASN A 57 8.36 18.43 -2.57
N THR A 58 8.90 18.25 -3.78
CA THR A 58 8.91 19.30 -4.82
C THR A 58 8.24 18.89 -6.12
N VAL A 59 7.94 17.60 -6.31
CA VAL A 59 7.35 17.09 -7.56
C VAL A 59 5.88 16.82 -7.34
N GLU A 60 5.03 17.41 -8.19
CA GLU A 60 3.57 17.28 -8.10
C GLU A 60 3.00 16.87 -9.45
N ALA A 61 1.86 16.20 -9.39
CA ALA A 61 1.03 15.87 -10.55
C ALA A 61 -0.43 16.13 -10.17
N ASP A 62 -1.19 16.77 -11.07
CA ASP A 62 -2.60 17.10 -10.83
C ASP A 62 -2.81 17.84 -9.50
N GLY A 63 -1.85 18.67 -9.10
CA GLY A 63 -1.91 19.46 -7.86
C GLY A 63 -1.59 18.69 -6.59
N ASN A 64 -1.15 17.43 -6.69
CA ASN A 64 -0.81 16.58 -5.54
C ASN A 64 0.62 16.11 -5.64
N LYS A 65 1.28 16.00 -4.49
CA LYS A 65 2.64 15.45 -4.43
C LYS A 65 2.61 13.97 -4.78
N ILE A 66 3.58 13.54 -5.59
CA ILE A 66 3.59 12.17 -6.11
C ILE A 66 4.19 11.18 -5.12
N MET A 67 3.83 9.91 -5.28
CA MET A 67 4.46 8.81 -4.56
C MET A 67 5.85 8.53 -5.12
N LEU A 68 6.76 8.15 -4.23
CA LEU A 68 8.11 7.73 -4.55
C LEU A 68 8.32 6.28 -4.07
N LYS A 69 9.47 5.70 -4.38
CA LYS A 69 9.83 4.36 -3.92
C LYS A 69 9.69 4.21 -2.40
N LYS A 70 10.05 5.24 -1.63
CA LYS A 70 9.97 5.24 -0.16
C LYS A 70 8.57 5.51 0.37
N SER A 71 7.67 6.01 -0.45
CA SER A 71 6.35 6.47 -0.02
C SER A 71 5.46 5.29 0.35
N THR A 72 4.51 5.54 1.25
CA THR A 72 3.57 4.52 1.71
C THR A 72 2.15 5.05 1.65
N PHE A 73 1.17 4.13 1.62
CA PHE A 73 -0.18 4.45 2.07
C PHE A 73 -0.18 4.21 3.58
N SER A 74 -0.57 5.19 4.35
CA SER A 74 -0.35 5.20 5.81
C SER A 74 -1.16 4.15 6.57
N THR A 75 -2.23 3.64 5.96
CA THR A 75 -3.08 2.62 6.57
C THR A 75 -3.77 1.77 5.50
N SER A 76 -4.30 0.63 5.94
CA SER A 76 -5.14 -0.25 5.12
C SER A 76 -6.29 -0.77 5.97
N THR A 77 -7.33 -1.33 5.35
CA THR A 77 -8.53 -1.80 6.05
C THR A 77 -8.99 -3.14 5.52
N GLY A 78 -9.67 -3.92 6.36
CA GLY A 78 -10.27 -5.19 6.00
C GLY A 78 -9.90 -6.35 6.92
N ASP A 79 -8.80 -6.25 7.64
CA ASP A 79 -8.26 -7.31 8.50
C ASP A 79 -8.48 -7.06 10.00
N GLU A 80 -9.31 -6.09 10.37
CA GLU A 80 -9.51 -5.67 11.76
C GLU A 80 -10.01 -6.80 12.67
N ALA A 81 -10.78 -7.74 12.13
CA ALA A 81 -11.26 -8.88 12.91
C ALA A 81 -10.13 -9.80 13.39
N GLY A 82 -9.01 -9.81 12.70
CA GLY A 82 -7.80 -10.52 13.13
C GLY A 82 -6.98 -9.69 14.11
N SER A 83 -7.56 -9.31 15.22
CA SER A 83 -7.07 -8.25 16.11
C SER A 83 -5.71 -8.53 16.75
N ILE A 84 -5.23 -9.78 16.77
CA ILE A 84 -3.89 -10.09 17.28
C ILE A 84 -2.81 -9.71 16.27
N GLY A 85 -3.19 -9.60 15.01
CA GLY A 85 -2.31 -9.10 13.97
C GLY A 85 -1.84 -10.16 12.98
N GLY A 86 -1.22 -9.70 11.92
CA GLY A 86 -0.71 -10.56 10.85
C GLY A 86 0.29 -11.59 11.35
N VAL A 87 0.32 -12.76 10.72
CA VAL A 87 1.25 -13.84 11.09
C VAL A 87 2.69 -13.44 10.85
N VAL A 88 2.95 -12.49 9.95
CA VAL A 88 4.30 -11.97 9.66
C VAL A 88 4.49 -10.58 10.29
N SER A 89 3.55 -9.67 10.08
CA SER A 89 3.70 -8.27 10.48
C SER A 89 3.34 -7.98 11.93
N ASN A 90 2.53 -8.83 12.56
CA ASN A 90 2.02 -8.65 13.92
C ASN A 90 1.18 -7.39 14.11
N CYS A 91 0.54 -6.90 13.05
CA CYS A 91 -0.32 -5.73 13.11
C CYS A 91 -1.54 -5.90 12.21
N THR A 92 -2.54 -5.05 12.42
CA THR A 92 -3.69 -4.88 11.52
C THR A 92 -3.72 -3.45 11.04
N LYS A 93 -4.39 -3.19 9.91
CA LYS A 93 -4.53 -1.86 9.32
C LYS A 93 -3.17 -1.19 9.09
N GLY A 94 -2.15 -2.00 8.83
CA GLY A 94 -0.80 -1.52 8.65
C GLY A 94 -0.61 -0.78 7.33
N LYS A 95 0.59 -0.24 7.14
CA LYS A 95 0.94 0.52 5.95
C LYS A 95 1.00 -0.36 4.70
N ALA A 96 0.92 0.27 3.54
CA ALA A 96 1.17 -0.36 2.26
C ALA A 96 2.29 0.40 1.54
N GLN A 97 3.13 -0.33 0.82
CA GLN A 97 4.26 0.24 0.10
C GLN A 97 4.44 -0.48 -1.24
N PHE A 98 4.80 0.25 -2.28
CA PHE A 98 5.09 -0.35 -3.57
C PHE A 98 6.37 -1.19 -3.50
N ILE A 99 6.33 -2.38 -4.12
CA ILE A 99 7.52 -3.23 -4.32
C ILE A 99 7.99 -3.18 -5.77
N ALA A 100 7.18 -2.68 -6.69
CA ALA A 100 7.53 -2.46 -8.08
C ALA A 100 7.41 -0.98 -8.41
N TYR A 101 8.23 -0.50 -9.35
CA TYR A 101 8.27 0.91 -9.73
C TYR A 101 8.99 1.03 -11.07
N SER A 102 8.93 2.22 -11.68
CA SER A 102 9.66 2.47 -12.92
C SER A 102 11.17 2.37 -12.67
N PHE A 103 11.88 1.64 -13.52
CA PHE A 103 13.33 1.52 -13.37
C PHE A 103 14.09 2.69 -14.01
N ASP A 104 13.43 3.48 -14.86
CA ASP A 104 14.06 4.57 -15.60
C ASP A 104 13.52 5.96 -15.28
N VAL A 105 12.34 6.06 -14.66
CA VAL A 105 11.76 7.35 -14.27
C VAL A 105 11.97 7.58 -12.78
N LYS A 106 12.63 8.67 -12.46
CA LYS A 106 12.96 9.04 -11.07
C LYS A 106 12.52 10.47 -10.77
N ALA A 107 12.17 10.71 -9.52
CA ALA A 107 11.93 12.03 -8.97
C ALA A 107 12.66 12.13 -7.64
N GLU A 108 13.31 13.24 -7.38
CA GLU A 108 14.10 13.46 -6.15
C GLU A 108 15.07 12.32 -5.85
N GLY A 109 15.65 11.72 -6.90
CA GLY A 109 16.61 10.64 -6.76
C GLY A 109 16.02 9.26 -6.51
N GLN A 110 14.70 9.12 -6.48
CA GLN A 110 14.01 7.85 -6.22
C GLN A 110 13.13 7.43 -7.39
N ASN A 111 13.06 6.13 -7.62
CA ASN A 111 12.19 5.57 -8.65
C ASN A 111 10.72 5.89 -8.32
N VAL A 112 9.92 6.09 -9.38
CA VAL A 112 8.53 6.47 -9.27
C VAL A 112 7.64 5.24 -9.47
N PRO A 113 6.81 4.84 -8.49
CA PRO A 113 5.86 3.77 -8.69
C PRO A 113 4.70 4.22 -9.58
N ARG A 114 4.05 3.25 -10.19
CA ARG A 114 2.99 3.49 -11.17
C ARG A 114 1.72 2.78 -10.75
N ASN A 115 0.59 3.22 -11.31
CA ASN A 115 -0.65 2.48 -11.20
C ASN A 115 -0.45 1.07 -11.78
N PHE A 116 -1.00 0.05 -11.12
CA PHE A 116 -0.84 -1.38 -11.41
C PHE A 116 0.48 -2.00 -10.95
N ASP A 117 1.41 -1.24 -10.40
CA ASP A 117 2.59 -1.83 -9.76
C ASP A 117 2.18 -2.54 -8.47
N MET A 118 2.85 -3.66 -8.18
CA MET A 118 2.53 -4.48 -7.01
C MET A 118 2.91 -3.77 -5.72
N MET A 119 2.13 -4.04 -4.66
CA MET A 119 2.35 -3.50 -3.33
C MET A 119 2.43 -4.61 -2.29
N LYS A 120 3.07 -4.32 -1.18
CA LYS A 120 3.01 -5.12 0.04
C LYS A 120 2.22 -4.35 1.08
N GLN A 121 1.41 -5.04 1.86
CA GLN A 121 0.43 -4.41 2.75
C GLN A 121 0.46 -4.97 4.16
N ASN A 122 -0.20 -4.24 5.07
CA ASN A 122 -0.37 -4.58 6.47
C ASN A 122 0.96 -4.79 7.16
N GLY A 123 1.75 -3.73 7.23
CA GLY A 123 3.03 -3.81 7.90
C GLY A 123 3.66 -2.46 8.16
N SER A 124 4.84 -2.52 8.76
CA SER A 124 5.63 -1.34 9.10
C SER A 124 7.10 -1.77 9.16
N GLY A 125 7.62 -2.35 8.11
CA GLY A 125 8.93 -3.00 8.05
C GLY A 125 8.76 -4.39 7.52
N SER A 126 8.16 -5.31 8.28
CA SER A 126 7.70 -6.59 7.76
C SER A 126 6.25 -6.48 7.35
N TYR A 127 5.92 -6.96 6.17
CA TYR A 127 4.58 -6.85 5.59
C TYR A 127 3.92 -8.22 5.50
N ASN A 128 2.61 -8.26 5.67
CA ASN A 128 1.85 -9.50 5.84
C ASN A 128 1.29 -10.04 4.53
N ALA A 129 1.03 -9.20 3.55
CA ALA A 129 0.40 -9.58 2.30
C ALA A 129 0.99 -8.82 1.11
N VAL A 130 0.90 -9.41 -0.09
CA VAL A 130 1.40 -8.85 -1.34
C VAL A 130 0.27 -8.87 -2.37
N GLY A 131 0.10 -7.76 -3.08
CA GLY A 131 -0.92 -7.70 -4.11
C GLY A 131 -0.87 -6.50 -5.04
#